data_af76077129a7b36b078f1bca5eb58931
#
_entry.id   af76077129a7b36b078f1bca5eb58931
#
_cell.length_a   1.000
_cell.length_b   1.000
_cell.length_c   1.000
_cell.angle_alpha   90.00
_cell.angle_beta   90.00
_cell.angle_gamma   90.00
#
_symmetry.space_group_name_H-M   'P 1'
#
loop_
_entity.id
_entity.type
_entity.pdbx_description
1 polymer ?
#
loop_
_entity_poly.entity_id
_entity_poly.type
_entity_poly.pdbx_seq_one_letter_code
_entity_poly.pdbx_strand_id
1 'polypeptide(L)'
;MADRLPPRIFSPARRRSAWSRALARQISPDAARFVEEAVVDDMIERLQFTRLAPESSLVIGELGHALSDHLEITGKVMRAAPSSFDEERPTDGGPFDFIANLGTLATVNDLPGALLHLRAALAPDGLMMVSLVGAGSLTHLSGAMIAAEPDRAAPRMHPAIDTRSATALLERAGFRRFVVDSWPISVGYRALDRVVDDLRDQALGNQLAQPGPALSRAALDRARAAFVKAADEDGRVVERFEILTLTGWA
;
A
#
# COMPACT_ATOMS: atom_id res chain seq x y z
N MET A 1 -34.17 11.82 0.72
CA MET A 1 -32.99 11.56 -0.13
C MET A 1 -32.45 10.22 0.33
N ALA A 2 -32.45 9.20 -0.52
CA ALA A 2 -31.88 7.91 -0.15
C ALA A 2 -30.37 8.10 0.09
N ASP A 3 -29.94 7.69 1.26
CA ASP A 3 -28.54 7.69 1.68
C ASP A 3 -27.76 6.75 0.74
N ARG A 4 -27.19 7.31 -0.32
CA ARG A 4 -26.40 6.54 -1.28
C ARG A 4 -25.04 6.30 -0.62
N LEU A 5 -24.90 5.16 0.02
CA LEU A 5 -23.58 4.67 0.48
C LEU A 5 -22.60 4.75 -0.70
N PRO A 6 -21.38 5.26 -0.48
CA PRO A 6 -20.38 5.31 -1.53
C PRO A 6 -20.14 3.90 -2.11
N PRO A 7 -19.88 3.80 -3.42
CA PRO A 7 -19.65 2.50 -4.04
C PRO A 7 -18.42 1.82 -3.41
N ARG A 8 -18.57 0.56 -3.01
CA ARG A 8 -17.46 -0.24 -2.50
C ARG A 8 -16.50 -0.58 -3.65
N ILE A 9 -15.35 0.04 -3.64
CA ILE A 9 -14.25 -0.21 -4.60
C ILE A 9 -13.50 -1.47 -4.21
N PHE A 10 -13.19 -1.64 -2.92
CA PHE A 10 -12.41 -2.74 -2.38
C PHE A 10 -13.28 -3.70 -1.56
N SER A 11 -12.90 -4.98 -1.58
CA SER A 11 -13.54 -6.03 -0.79
C SER A 11 -12.78 -6.28 0.51
N PRO A 12 -13.37 -6.04 1.69
CA PRO A 12 -12.73 -6.36 2.96
C PRO A 12 -12.32 -7.83 3.08
N ALA A 13 -13.12 -8.75 2.53
CA ALA A 13 -12.79 -10.17 2.54
C ALA A 13 -11.56 -10.50 1.66
N ARG A 14 -11.45 -9.89 0.46
CA ARG A 14 -10.28 -10.05 -0.40
C ARG A 14 -9.03 -9.42 0.21
N ARG A 15 -9.16 -8.27 0.85
CA ARG A 15 -8.10 -7.58 1.57
C ARG A 15 -7.52 -8.47 2.67
N ARG A 16 -8.38 -9.02 3.56
CA ARG A 16 -7.95 -9.98 4.59
C ARG A 16 -7.29 -11.22 4.00
N SER A 17 -7.89 -11.79 2.94
CA SER A 17 -7.34 -12.98 2.29
C SER A 17 -6.01 -12.72 1.58
N ALA A 18 -5.82 -11.54 0.96
CA ALA A 18 -4.54 -11.16 0.34
C ALA A 18 -3.46 -11.04 1.41
N TRP A 19 -3.77 -10.39 2.52
CA TRP A 19 -2.87 -10.26 3.67
C TRP A 19 -2.46 -11.62 4.26
N SER A 20 -3.42 -12.50 4.56
CA SER A 20 -3.12 -13.81 5.13
C SER A 20 -2.26 -14.68 4.19
N ARG A 21 -2.51 -14.58 2.87
CA ARG A 21 -1.68 -15.27 1.87
C ARG A 21 -0.27 -14.69 1.79
N ALA A 22 -0.12 -13.37 1.83
CA ALA A 22 1.18 -12.74 1.85
C ALA A 22 1.99 -13.19 3.07
N LEU A 23 1.41 -13.13 4.28
CA LEU A 23 2.06 -13.65 5.49
C LEU A 23 2.54 -15.10 5.34
N ALA A 24 1.71 -15.97 4.77
CA ALA A 24 2.10 -17.37 4.54
C ALA A 24 3.24 -17.48 3.51
N ARG A 25 3.28 -16.61 2.50
CA ARG A 25 4.35 -16.59 1.48
C ARG A 25 5.66 -16.01 2.03
N GLN A 26 5.58 -15.10 3.00
CA GLN A 26 6.75 -14.51 3.67
C GLN A 26 7.60 -15.52 4.47
N ILE A 27 7.11 -16.73 4.70
CA ILE A 27 7.90 -17.84 5.29
C ILE A 27 9.04 -18.26 4.33
N SER A 28 8.86 -18.11 3.00
CA SER A 28 9.91 -18.40 2.03
C SER A 28 11.01 -17.33 2.07
N PRO A 29 12.28 -17.73 2.07
CA PRO A 29 13.39 -16.78 1.96
C PRO A 29 13.42 -16.03 0.61
N ASP A 30 12.81 -16.62 -0.44
CA ASP A 30 12.76 -16.05 -1.79
C ASP A 30 11.56 -15.11 -2.00
N ALA A 31 10.69 -14.93 -0.98
CA ALA A 31 9.55 -14.03 -1.08
C ALA A 31 10.02 -12.58 -1.22
N ALA A 32 9.38 -11.85 -2.14
CA ALA A 32 9.68 -10.44 -2.33
C ALA A 32 9.27 -9.61 -1.11
N ARG A 33 10.16 -8.69 -0.66
CA ARG A 33 9.97 -7.77 0.47
C ARG A 33 10.38 -6.34 0.15
N PHE A 34 10.89 -6.10 -1.03
CA PHE A 34 11.60 -4.87 -1.39
C PHE A 34 10.78 -3.59 -1.20
N VAL A 35 9.42 -3.64 -1.34
CA VAL A 35 8.57 -2.46 -1.08
C VAL A 35 8.51 -2.18 0.41
N GLU A 36 8.26 -3.20 1.24
CA GLU A 36 8.21 -3.03 2.69
C GLU A 36 9.57 -2.63 3.25
N GLU A 37 10.65 -3.31 2.84
CA GLU A 37 12.01 -3.00 3.28
C GLU A 37 12.36 -1.54 2.99
N ALA A 38 12.15 -1.08 1.76
CA ALA A 38 12.43 0.31 1.38
C ALA A 38 11.54 1.33 2.11
N VAL A 39 10.26 1.00 2.36
CA VAL A 39 9.35 1.86 3.16
C VAL A 39 9.78 1.92 4.61
N VAL A 40 10.19 0.81 5.20
CA VAL A 40 10.69 0.75 6.58
C VAL A 40 11.96 1.57 6.74
N ASP A 41 12.91 1.43 5.80
CA ASP A 41 14.15 2.20 5.81
C ASP A 41 13.86 3.72 5.73
N ASP A 42 12.97 4.17 4.82
CA ASP A 42 12.54 5.56 4.71
C ASP A 42 11.86 6.06 5.99
N MET A 43 11.00 5.27 6.62
CA MET A 43 10.34 5.65 7.88
C MET A 43 11.34 5.77 9.03
N ILE A 44 12.29 4.86 9.15
CA ILE A 44 13.34 4.91 10.19
C ILE A 44 14.24 6.13 9.97
N GLU A 45 14.65 6.43 8.74
CA GLU A 45 15.43 7.63 8.42
C GLU A 45 14.68 8.91 8.80
N ARG A 46 13.39 9.01 8.51
CA ARG A 46 12.53 10.15 8.88
C ARG A 46 12.37 10.29 10.38
N LEU A 47 12.24 9.19 11.12
CA LEU A 47 12.20 9.20 12.59
C LEU A 47 13.52 9.76 13.16
N GLN A 48 14.64 9.30 12.64
CA GLN A 48 15.97 9.81 13.03
C GLN A 48 16.14 11.29 12.71
N PHE A 49 15.72 11.73 11.52
CA PHE A 49 15.77 13.12 11.10
C PHE A 49 14.91 14.02 12.00
N THR A 50 13.72 13.59 12.35
CA THR A 50 12.81 14.33 13.25
C THR A 50 13.21 14.22 14.71
N ARG A 51 14.15 13.33 15.06
CA ARG A 51 14.58 13.02 16.42
C ARG A 51 13.41 12.56 17.30
N LEU A 52 12.40 11.95 16.71
CA LEU A 52 11.27 11.39 17.44
C LEU A 52 11.68 10.04 18.03
N ALA A 53 11.56 9.88 19.35
CA ALA A 53 11.71 8.64 20.08
C ALA A 53 10.35 8.31 20.73
N PRO A 54 9.42 7.65 20.01
CA PRO A 54 8.06 7.46 20.50
C PRO A 54 8.02 6.43 21.63
N GLU A 55 7.29 6.75 22.71
CA GLU A 55 7.03 5.82 23.83
C GLU A 55 5.82 4.91 23.57
N SER A 56 4.94 5.32 22.66
CA SER A 56 3.75 4.58 22.25
C SER A 56 3.55 4.66 20.73
N SER A 57 3.56 3.51 20.07
CA SER A 57 3.45 3.43 18.61
C SER A 57 2.37 2.46 18.17
N LEU A 58 1.71 2.78 17.02
CA LEU A 58 0.83 1.89 16.29
C LEU A 58 1.42 1.62 14.91
N VAL A 59 1.72 0.36 14.61
CA VAL A 59 2.23 -0.08 13.29
C VAL A 59 1.18 -0.93 12.60
N ILE A 60 0.71 -0.47 11.44
CA ILE A 60 -0.38 -1.10 10.67
C ILE A 60 0.17 -1.61 9.35
N GLY A 61 -0.01 -2.90 9.09
CA GLY A 61 0.29 -3.48 7.79
C GLY A 61 1.76 -3.79 7.55
N GLU A 62 2.50 -4.09 8.58
CA GLU A 62 3.86 -4.63 8.49
C GLU A 62 3.80 -6.15 8.35
N LEU A 63 4.36 -6.70 7.27
CA LEU A 63 4.45 -8.15 7.02
C LEU A 63 5.63 -8.77 7.78
N GLY A 64 6.74 -8.04 7.87
CA GLY A 64 7.88 -8.34 8.70
C GLY A 64 7.74 -7.78 10.12
N HIS A 65 8.86 -7.40 10.72
CA HIS A 65 8.89 -6.84 12.08
C HIS A 65 9.94 -5.72 12.23
N ALA A 66 10.62 -5.33 11.16
CA ALA A 66 11.81 -4.47 11.23
C ALA A 66 11.50 -3.07 11.80
N LEU A 67 10.38 -2.45 11.40
CA LEU A 67 9.96 -1.16 11.97
C LEU A 67 9.51 -1.32 13.42
N SER A 68 8.69 -2.34 13.69
CA SER A 68 8.20 -2.62 15.04
C SER A 68 9.34 -2.91 16.01
N ASP A 69 10.30 -3.75 15.60
CA ASP A 69 11.48 -4.08 16.42
C ASP A 69 12.36 -2.84 16.68
N HIS A 70 12.50 -1.95 15.68
CA HIS A 70 13.18 -0.66 15.85
C HIS A 70 12.48 0.23 16.88
N LEU A 71 11.15 0.32 16.83
CA LEU A 71 10.35 1.15 17.74
C LEU A 71 10.28 0.56 19.16
N GLU A 72 10.35 -0.76 19.33
CA GLU A 72 10.36 -1.42 20.63
C GLU A 72 11.61 -1.08 21.48
N ILE A 73 12.65 -0.53 20.86
CA ILE A 73 13.84 -0.03 21.58
C ILE A 73 13.49 1.18 22.48
N THR A 74 12.53 2.02 22.04
CA THR A 74 12.19 3.27 22.73
C THR A 74 10.86 3.22 23.45
N GLY A 75 9.92 2.34 23.05
CA GLY A 75 8.59 2.37 23.60
C GLY A 75 7.77 1.10 23.35
N LYS A 76 6.47 1.21 23.59
CA LYS A 76 5.50 0.13 23.34
C LYS A 76 4.99 0.21 21.91
N VAL A 77 4.88 -0.94 21.26
CA VAL A 77 4.36 -1.05 19.90
C VAL A 77 3.09 -1.90 19.87
N MET A 78 2.00 -1.30 19.41
CA MET A 78 0.80 -2.03 19.03
C MET A 78 0.92 -2.37 17.53
N ARG A 79 0.87 -3.66 17.20
CA ARG A 79 0.86 -4.13 15.80
C ARG A 79 -0.56 -4.43 15.36
N ALA A 80 -0.91 -3.96 14.17
CA ALA A 80 -2.24 -4.14 13.59
C ALA A 80 -2.13 -4.63 12.13
N ALA A 81 -3.08 -5.46 11.73
CA ALA A 81 -3.10 -6.03 10.39
C ALA A 81 -4.52 -6.01 9.80
N PRO A 82 -4.68 -5.98 8.48
CA PRO A 82 -5.99 -6.00 7.82
C PRO A 82 -6.87 -7.22 8.15
N SER A 83 -6.33 -8.23 8.81
CA SER A 83 -7.06 -9.39 9.30
C SER A 83 -7.91 -9.11 10.55
N SER A 84 -7.48 -8.17 11.40
CA SER A 84 -8.06 -7.87 12.71
C SER A 84 -8.28 -6.38 12.98
N PHE A 85 -7.79 -5.51 12.11
CA PHE A 85 -7.89 -4.07 12.23
C PHE A 85 -8.68 -3.48 11.05
N ASP A 86 -9.56 -2.53 11.34
CA ASP A 86 -10.39 -1.84 10.34
C ASP A 86 -10.13 -0.34 10.45
N GLU A 87 -9.33 0.19 9.54
CA GLU A 87 -8.96 1.61 9.52
C GLU A 87 -10.16 2.54 9.24
N GLU A 88 -11.26 1.99 8.68
CA GLU A 88 -12.50 2.76 8.46
C GLU A 88 -13.34 2.93 9.74
N ARG A 89 -12.79 2.56 10.90
CA ARG A 89 -13.40 2.72 12.22
C ARG A 89 -12.49 3.45 13.19
N PRO A 90 -13.04 4.06 14.25
CA PRO A 90 -12.23 4.60 15.32
C PRO A 90 -11.22 3.57 15.83
N THR A 91 -9.97 4.02 16.00
CA THR A 91 -8.88 3.18 16.49
C THR A 91 -9.03 2.96 17.99
N ASP A 92 -9.08 1.70 18.42
CA ASP A 92 -9.02 1.33 19.82
C ASP A 92 -7.58 1.50 20.34
N GLY A 93 -7.44 2.00 21.57
CA GLY A 93 -6.14 2.31 22.17
C GLY A 93 -5.65 3.73 21.84
N GLY A 94 -4.44 4.03 22.22
CA GLY A 94 -3.87 5.37 22.14
C GLY A 94 -4.07 6.19 23.41
N PRO A 95 -3.69 7.48 23.44
CA PRO A 95 -3.06 8.15 22.30
C PRO A 95 -1.68 7.58 21.95
N PHE A 96 -1.30 7.69 20.65
CA PHE A 96 -0.01 7.24 20.15
C PHE A 96 0.88 8.42 19.80
N ASP A 97 2.17 8.33 20.14
CA ASP A 97 3.17 9.33 19.72
C ASP A 97 3.53 9.14 18.25
N PHE A 98 3.42 7.91 17.76
CA PHE A 98 3.70 7.57 16.37
C PHE A 98 2.71 6.55 15.81
N ILE A 99 2.21 6.82 14.60
CA ILE A 99 1.39 5.87 13.84
C ILE A 99 2.04 5.67 12.47
N ALA A 100 2.38 4.42 12.15
CA ALA A 100 2.84 3.99 10.83
C ALA A 100 1.78 3.15 10.13
N ASN A 101 1.53 3.42 8.84
CA ASN A 101 0.73 2.57 7.97
C ASN A 101 1.53 2.19 6.72
N LEU A 102 1.78 0.90 6.56
CA LEU A 102 2.58 0.33 5.47
C LEU A 102 1.65 -0.24 4.39
N GLY A 103 1.12 0.64 3.54
CA GLY A 103 0.39 0.28 2.31
C GLY A 103 -1.08 -0.08 2.47
N THR A 104 -1.58 -0.33 3.67
CA THR A 104 -2.93 -0.88 3.85
C THR A 104 -4.03 0.14 3.53
N LEU A 105 -3.77 1.44 3.69
CA LEU A 105 -4.71 2.51 3.34
C LEU A 105 -4.96 2.62 1.82
N ALA A 106 -4.11 2.05 0.97
CA ALA A 106 -4.35 2.01 -0.48
C ALA A 106 -5.59 1.20 -0.88
N THR A 107 -6.14 0.40 0.03
CA THR A 107 -7.26 -0.54 -0.25
C THR A 107 -8.44 -0.39 0.71
N VAL A 108 -8.58 0.76 1.36
CA VAL A 108 -9.78 1.15 2.12
C VAL A 108 -10.80 1.84 1.20
N ASN A 109 -12.09 1.79 1.55
CA ASN A 109 -13.14 2.45 0.77
C ASN A 109 -13.38 3.90 1.20
N ASP A 110 -13.15 4.20 2.49
CA ASP A 110 -13.23 5.54 3.05
C ASP A 110 -11.85 6.01 3.54
N LEU A 111 -10.97 6.34 2.60
CA LEU A 111 -9.64 6.85 2.92
C LEU A 111 -9.68 8.17 3.74
N PRO A 112 -10.57 9.15 3.44
CA PRO A 112 -10.70 10.33 4.30
C PRO A 112 -11.09 9.99 5.74
N GLY A 113 -12.06 9.09 5.94
CA GLY A 113 -12.49 8.64 7.26
C GLY A 113 -11.38 7.90 8.00
N ALA A 114 -10.64 7.02 7.31
CA ALA A 114 -9.50 6.30 7.89
C ALA A 114 -8.41 7.27 8.38
N LEU A 115 -8.06 8.29 7.59
CA LEU A 115 -7.09 9.32 8.00
C LEU A 115 -7.58 10.13 9.22
N LEU A 116 -8.89 10.44 9.29
CA LEU A 116 -9.50 11.09 10.46
C LEU A 116 -9.38 10.23 11.73
N HIS A 117 -9.64 8.91 11.62
CA HIS A 117 -9.54 7.99 12.75
C HIS A 117 -8.09 7.86 13.23
N LEU A 118 -7.14 7.72 12.32
CA LEU A 118 -5.71 7.66 12.67
C LEU A 118 -5.25 8.97 13.32
N ARG A 119 -5.65 10.13 12.76
CA ARG A 119 -5.34 11.41 13.38
C ARG A 119 -5.92 11.55 14.79
N ALA A 120 -7.16 11.12 14.99
CA ALA A 120 -7.80 11.17 16.31
C ALA A 120 -7.14 10.26 17.36
N ALA A 121 -6.41 9.23 16.91
CA ALA A 121 -5.67 8.32 17.79
C ALA A 121 -4.24 8.82 18.11
N LEU A 122 -3.77 9.92 17.50
CA LEU A 122 -2.48 10.52 17.82
C LEU A 122 -2.54 11.29 19.15
N ALA A 123 -1.43 11.29 19.86
CA ALA A 123 -1.17 12.21 20.95
C ALA A 123 -1.01 13.65 20.42
N PRO A 124 -1.15 14.69 21.27
CA PRO A 124 -0.76 16.04 20.89
C PRO A 124 0.69 16.06 20.38
N ASP A 125 0.91 16.69 19.22
CA ASP A 125 2.19 16.69 18.47
C ASP A 125 2.67 15.31 17.98
N GLY A 126 1.84 14.27 18.10
CA GLY A 126 2.11 12.94 17.58
C GLY A 126 2.26 12.93 16.06
N LEU A 127 3.04 11.99 15.55
CA LEU A 127 3.42 11.86 14.15
C LEU A 127 2.73 10.67 13.49
N MET A 128 2.13 10.89 12.33
CA MET A 128 1.65 9.84 11.45
C MET A 128 2.53 9.76 10.19
N MET A 129 2.94 8.56 9.82
CA MET A 129 3.52 8.26 8.50
C MET A 129 2.69 7.18 7.80
N VAL A 130 2.29 7.46 6.57
CA VAL A 130 1.57 6.53 5.71
C VAL A 130 2.34 6.40 4.41
N SER A 131 2.73 5.19 4.03
CA SER A 131 3.33 4.92 2.73
C SER A 131 2.46 3.97 1.93
N LEU A 132 2.25 4.27 0.66
CA LEU A 132 1.43 3.46 -0.23
C LEU A 132 1.92 3.54 -1.67
N VAL A 133 1.58 2.52 -2.45
CA VAL A 133 1.86 2.51 -3.90
C VAL A 133 0.89 3.47 -4.59
N GLY A 134 1.43 4.57 -5.09
CA GLY A 134 0.71 5.70 -5.67
C GLY A 134 0.51 5.61 -7.17
N ALA A 135 -0.10 6.65 -7.73
CA ALA A 135 -0.35 6.80 -9.16
C ALA A 135 0.97 6.82 -9.96
N GLY A 136 0.95 6.23 -11.14
CA GLY A 136 2.15 6.08 -12.00
C GLY A 136 2.87 4.75 -11.80
N SER A 137 2.46 3.92 -10.84
CA SER A 137 3.05 2.60 -10.59
C SER A 137 2.58 1.55 -11.62
N LEU A 138 3.46 0.55 -11.86
CA LEU A 138 3.13 -0.68 -12.61
C LEU A 138 2.54 -0.42 -14.02
N THR A 139 3.13 0.50 -14.76
CA THR A 139 2.61 0.94 -16.06
C THR A 139 2.69 -0.15 -17.12
N HIS A 140 3.72 -0.98 -17.12
CA HIS A 140 3.85 -2.10 -18.06
C HIS A 140 2.88 -3.24 -17.72
N LEU A 141 2.70 -3.55 -16.44
CA LEU A 141 1.66 -4.49 -15.99
C LEU A 141 0.27 -4.00 -16.41
N SER A 142 -0.01 -2.71 -16.21
CA SER A 142 -1.29 -2.11 -16.63
C SER A 142 -1.50 -2.26 -18.14
N GLY A 143 -0.50 -1.93 -18.95
CA GLY A 143 -0.53 -2.11 -20.41
C GLY A 143 -0.73 -3.57 -20.82
N ALA A 144 -0.07 -4.51 -20.14
CA ALA A 144 -0.23 -5.93 -20.38
C ALA A 144 -1.66 -6.42 -20.04
N MET A 145 -2.26 -5.90 -18.97
CA MET A 145 -3.66 -6.23 -18.61
C MET A 145 -4.66 -5.66 -19.62
N ILE A 146 -4.44 -4.49 -20.18
CA ILE A 146 -5.25 -3.94 -21.27
C ILE A 146 -5.12 -4.80 -22.53
N ALA A 147 -3.91 -5.18 -22.90
CA ALA A 147 -3.66 -6.05 -24.06
C ALA A 147 -4.24 -7.48 -23.91
N ALA A 148 -4.43 -7.95 -22.68
CA ALA A 148 -5.07 -9.23 -22.40
C ALA A 148 -6.50 -9.30 -22.91
N GLU A 149 -7.26 -8.20 -22.78
CA GLU A 149 -8.70 -8.13 -23.08
C GLU A 149 -9.02 -6.87 -23.92
N PRO A 150 -8.58 -6.80 -25.20
CA PRO A 150 -8.69 -5.60 -26.01
C PRO A 150 -10.15 -5.17 -26.26
N ASP A 151 -11.07 -6.12 -26.28
CA ASP A 151 -12.49 -5.89 -26.55
C ASP A 151 -13.34 -5.66 -25.29
N ARG A 152 -12.70 -5.66 -24.12
CA ARG A 152 -13.43 -5.53 -22.84
C ARG A 152 -12.61 -4.77 -21.78
N ALA A 153 -13.12 -3.62 -21.36
CA ALA A 153 -12.61 -2.95 -20.19
C ALA A 153 -12.97 -3.74 -18.92
N ALA A 154 -11.97 -4.33 -18.25
CA ALA A 154 -12.15 -5.01 -16.98
C ALA A 154 -11.26 -4.35 -15.91
N PRO A 155 -11.75 -4.15 -14.67
CA PRO A 155 -10.97 -3.56 -13.60
C PRO A 155 -9.88 -4.55 -13.14
N ARG A 156 -8.65 -4.33 -13.58
CA ARG A 156 -7.48 -5.16 -13.27
C ARG A 156 -6.52 -4.51 -12.30
N MET A 157 -6.47 -3.18 -12.31
CA MET A 157 -5.59 -2.38 -11.46
C MET A 157 -6.40 -1.66 -10.38
N HIS A 158 -5.78 -1.42 -9.23
CA HIS A 158 -6.38 -0.56 -8.19
C HIS A 158 -6.36 0.90 -8.66
N PRO A 159 -7.40 1.69 -8.32
CA PRO A 159 -7.27 3.14 -8.39
C PRO A 159 -6.20 3.57 -7.40
N ALA A 160 -5.29 4.42 -7.84
CA ALA A 160 -4.21 4.95 -7.01
C ALA A 160 -4.31 6.47 -6.93
N ILE A 161 -3.87 7.04 -5.80
CA ILE A 161 -3.84 8.48 -5.58
C ILE A 161 -2.47 9.05 -5.94
N ASP A 162 -2.45 10.34 -6.31
CA ASP A 162 -1.24 11.13 -6.54
C ASP A 162 -0.96 12.06 -5.36
N THR A 163 0.17 12.75 -5.39
CA THR A 163 0.59 13.71 -4.34
C THR A 163 -0.43 14.83 -4.14
N ARG A 164 -1.06 15.32 -5.20
CA ARG A 164 -2.07 16.37 -5.12
C ARG A 164 -3.32 15.90 -4.37
N SER A 165 -3.81 14.71 -4.71
CA SER A 165 -4.95 14.09 -4.05
C SER A 165 -4.65 13.79 -2.58
N ALA A 166 -3.46 13.29 -2.27
CA ALA A 166 -3.01 13.01 -0.91
C ALA A 166 -2.94 14.28 -0.04
N THR A 167 -2.43 15.39 -0.60
CA THR A 167 -2.43 16.71 0.05
C THR A 167 -3.84 17.12 0.47
N ALA A 168 -4.80 17.09 -0.47
CA ALA A 168 -6.18 17.44 -0.18
C ALA A 168 -6.84 16.52 0.87
N LEU A 169 -6.46 15.23 0.90
CA LEU A 169 -6.93 14.27 1.90
C LEU A 169 -6.42 14.61 3.30
N LEU A 170 -5.14 14.94 3.46
CA LEU A 170 -4.57 15.34 4.76
C LEU A 170 -5.19 16.65 5.28
N GLU A 171 -5.40 17.64 4.41
CA GLU A 171 -6.11 18.89 4.75
C GLU A 171 -7.53 18.59 5.27
N ARG A 172 -8.28 17.75 4.56
CA ARG A 172 -9.64 17.35 4.96
C ARG A 172 -9.67 16.54 6.26
N ALA A 173 -8.65 15.73 6.52
CA ALA A 173 -8.47 15.01 7.77
C ALA A 173 -8.05 15.94 8.93
N GLY A 174 -7.79 17.23 8.66
CA GLY A 174 -7.48 18.25 9.65
C GLY A 174 -6.01 18.33 10.06
N PHE A 175 -5.11 17.69 9.32
CA PHE A 175 -3.67 17.91 9.51
C PHE A 175 -3.31 19.33 9.04
N ARG A 176 -2.69 20.12 9.92
CA ARG A 176 -2.27 21.50 9.61
C ARG A 176 -0.79 21.58 9.26
N ARG A 177 -0.01 20.65 9.74
CA ARG A 177 1.41 20.49 9.44
C ARG A 177 1.60 19.09 8.86
N PHE A 178 1.99 19.04 7.59
CA PHE A 178 2.20 17.78 6.88
C PHE A 178 3.16 17.95 5.70
N VAL A 179 3.71 16.84 5.26
CA VAL A 179 4.52 16.72 4.05
C VAL A 179 3.97 15.55 3.23
N VAL A 180 3.86 15.75 1.93
CA VAL A 180 3.53 14.68 0.97
C VAL A 180 4.63 14.65 -0.08
N ASP A 181 5.28 13.54 -0.23
CA ASP A 181 6.30 13.31 -1.24
C ASP A 181 6.12 11.95 -1.92
N SER A 182 6.81 11.75 -3.04
CA SER A 182 6.85 10.46 -3.73
C SER A 182 8.25 10.15 -4.24
N TRP A 183 8.58 8.87 -4.21
CA TRP A 183 9.86 8.37 -4.67
C TRP A 183 9.70 6.98 -5.30
N PRO A 184 10.53 6.63 -6.29
CA PRO A 184 10.37 5.39 -7.02
C PRO A 184 11.21 4.25 -6.46
N ILE A 185 10.63 3.04 -6.51
CA ILE A 185 11.37 1.78 -6.50
C ILE A 185 11.30 1.20 -7.90
N SER A 186 12.44 0.93 -8.53
CA SER A 186 12.51 0.35 -9.87
C SER A 186 13.00 -1.09 -9.82
N VAL A 187 12.23 -2.02 -10.42
CA VAL A 187 12.53 -3.45 -10.41
C VAL A 187 12.48 -4.01 -11.83
N GLY A 188 13.55 -4.67 -12.24
CA GLY A 188 13.67 -5.28 -13.58
C GLY A 188 13.14 -6.72 -13.62
N TYR A 189 12.17 -6.99 -14.47
CA TYR A 189 11.52 -8.28 -14.62
C TYR A 189 11.74 -8.90 -15.99
N ARG A 190 11.96 -10.21 -16.06
CA ARG A 190 12.04 -10.96 -17.31
C ARG A 190 10.70 -11.58 -17.73
N ALA A 191 9.73 -11.64 -16.82
CA ALA A 191 8.44 -12.27 -17.06
C ALA A 191 7.34 -11.62 -16.23
N LEU A 192 6.13 -11.52 -16.80
CA LEU A 192 4.93 -11.03 -16.16
C LEU A 192 4.57 -11.80 -14.90
N ASP A 193 4.74 -13.13 -14.93
CA ASP A 193 4.38 -14.00 -13.80
C ASP A 193 5.18 -13.65 -12.55
N ARG A 194 6.46 -13.25 -12.69
CA ARG A 194 7.28 -12.82 -11.55
C ARG A 194 6.76 -11.53 -10.93
N VAL A 195 6.33 -10.56 -11.74
CA VAL A 195 5.66 -9.35 -11.22
C VAL A 195 4.46 -9.71 -10.36
N VAL A 196 3.61 -10.62 -10.88
CA VAL A 196 2.40 -11.06 -10.17
C VAL A 196 2.73 -11.78 -8.87
N ASP A 197 3.78 -12.59 -8.85
CA ASP A 197 4.22 -13.30 -7.64
C ASP A 197 4.78 -12.32 -6.60
N ASP A 198 5.60 -11.36 -6.99
CA ASP A 198 6.12 -10.32 -6.09
C ASP A 198 4.98 -9.46 -5.48
N LEU A 199 3.96 -9.14 -6.27
CA LEU A 199 2.77 -8.45 -5.76
C LEU A 199 1.98 -9.30 -4.75
N ARG A 200 1.93 -10.61 -4.95
CA ARG A 200 1.28 -11.53 -4.01
C ARG A 200 2.05 -11.68 -2.71
N ASP A 201 3.38 -11.72 -2.80
CA ASP A 201 4.28 -11.79 -1.65
C ASP A 201 4.10 -10.60 -0.71
N GLN A 202 3.80 -9.42 -1.28
CA GLN A 202 3.70 -8.14 -0.59
C GLN A 202 2.26 -7.66 -0.36
N ALA A 203 1.26 -8.52 -0.46
CA ALA A 203 -0.18 -8.21 -0.33
C ALA A 203 -0.70 -7.12 -1.30
N LEU A 204 0.03 -6.83 -2.39
CA LEU A 204 -0.30 -5.81 -3.39
C LEU A 204 -1.18 -6.35 -4.55
N GLY A 205 -1.63 -7.61 -4.48
CA GLY A 205 -2.51 -8.22 -5.47
C GLY A 205 -3.91 -7.59 -5.51
N ASN A 206 -4.70 -7.93 -6.53
CA ASN A 206 -6.03 -7.36 -6.75
C ASN A 206 -7.01 -7.63 -5.61
N GLN A 207 -7.50 -6.57 -4.98
CA GLN A 207 -8.44 -6.59 -3.84
C GLN A 207 -9.79 -5.94 -4.18
N LEU A 208 -10.06 -5.64 -5.46
CA LEU A 208 -11.29 -5.01 -5.90
C LEU A 208 -12.54 -5.84 -5.52
N ALA A 209 -13.61 -5.15 -5.15
CA ALA A 209 -14.90 -5.79 -4.82
C ALA A 209 -15.51 -6.48 -6.04
N GLN A 210 -15.34 -5.88 -7.21
CA GLN A 210 -15.78 -6.40 -8.49
C GLN A 210 -14.60 -6.52 -9.45
N PRO A 211 -13.69 -7.50 -9.26
CA PRO A 211 -12.63 -7.73 -10.22
C PRO A 211 -13.22 -8.26 -11.53
N GLY A 212 -12.53 -8.04 -12.63
CA GLY A 212 -12.87 -8.72 -13.87
C GLY A 212 -12.85 -10.24 -13.68
N PRO A 213 -13.51 -11.02 -14.56
CA PRO A 213 -13.47 -12.47 -14.52
C PRO A 213 -12.03 -12.97 -14.70
N ALA A 214 -11.79 -14.24 -14.34
CA ALA A 214 -10.47 -14.85 -14.55
C ALA A 214 -10.05 -14.74 -16.03
N LEU A 215 -8.78 -14.43 -16.25
CA LEU A 215 -8.23 -14.41 -17.61
C LEU A 215 -8.26 -15.81 -18.21
N SER A 216 -8.72 -15.92 -19.46
CA SER A 216 -8.55 -17.14 -20.23
C SER A 216 -7.06 -17.37 -20.51
N ARG A 217 -6.69 -18.61 -20.86
CA ARG A 217 -5.31 -18.93 -21.25
C ARG A 217 -4.81 -18.02 -22.39
N ALA A 218 -5.62 -17.84 -23.43
CA ALA A 218 -5.27 -16.97 -24.54
C ALA A 218 -5.11 -15.48 -24.13
N ALA A 219 -5.95 -14.99 -23.19
CA ALA A 219 -5.80 -13.65 -22.65
C ALA A 219 -4.51 -13.49 -21.83
N LEU A 220 -4.18 -14.48 -21.01
CA LEU A 220 -2.93 -14.49 -20.24
C LEU A 220 -1.70 -14.54 -21.17
N ASP A 221 -1.76 -15.33 -22.24
CA ASP A 221 -0.66 -15.39 -23.21
C ASP A 221 -0.48 -14.06 -23.96
N ARG A 222 -1.58 -13.34 -24.28
CA ARG A 222 -1.50 -11.97 -24.82
C ARG A 222 -0.88 -10.99 -23.84
N ALA A 223 -1.24 -11.08 -22.54
CA ALA A 223 -0.65 -10.24 -21.50
C ALA A 223 0.86 -10.45 -21.37
N ARG A 224 1.30 -11.72 -21.34
CA ARG A 224 2.73 -12.08 -21.30
C ARG A 224 3.49 -11.55 -22.50
N ALA A 225 2.93 -11.75 -23.71
CA ALA A 225 3.53 -11.25 -24.94
C ALA A 225 3.62 -9.72 -24.98
N ALA A 226 2.58 -9.02 -24.51
CA ALA A 226 2.59 -7.56 -24.44
C ALA A 226 3.60 -7.04 -23.41
N PHE A 227 3.72 -7.70 -22.26
CA PHE A 227 4.68 -7.35 -21.22
C PHE A 227 6.12 -7.42 -21.74
N VAL A 228 6.51 -8.56 -22.35
CA VAL A 228 7.87 -8.78 -22.86
C VAL A 228 8.23 -7.82 -24.01
N LYS A 229 7.25 -7.30 -24.77
CA LYS A 229 7.51 -6.29 -25.81
C LYS A 229 8.07 -4.97 -25.28
N ALA A 230 7.88 -4.68 -23.99
CA ALA A 230 8.42 -3.49 -23.34
C ALA A 230 9.83 -3.70 -22.75
N ALA A 231 10.44 -4.87 -23.01
CA ALA A 231 11.77 -5.18 -22.50
C ALA A 231 12.85 -4.30 -23.15
N ASP A 232 13.83 -3.93 -22.33
CA ASP A 232 15.06 -3.25 -22.74
C ASP A 232 16.03 -4.20 -23.49
N GLU A 233 17.23 -3.69 -23.81
CA GLU A 233 18.28 -4.45 -24.50
C GLU A 233 18.77 -5.68 -23.72
N ASP A 234 18.64 -5.65 -22.38
CA ASP A 234 18.98 -6.78 -21.47
C ASP A 234 17.83 -7.79 -21.33
N GLY A 235 16.72 -7.59 -22.03
CA GLY A 235 15.53 -8.42 -21.97
C GLY A 235 14.76 -8.26 -20.66
N ARG A 236 14.84 -7.11 -20.00
CA ARG A 236 14.12 -6.78 -18.77
C ARG A 236 13.10 -5.69 -19.02
N VAL A 237 11.94 -5.84 -18.40
CA VAL A 237 10.94 -4.78 -18.28
C VAL A 237 11.11 -4.15 -16.91
N VAL A 238 11.41 -2.87 -16.84
CA VAL A 238 11.58 -2.15 -15.58
C VAL A 238 10.22 -1.63 -15.14
N GLU A 239 9.64 -2.28 -14.15
CA GLU A 239 8.46 -1.77 -13.44
C GLU A 239 8.87 -0.78 -12.37
N ARG A 240 8.04 0.25 -12.23
CA ARG A 240 8.22 1.30 -11.24
C ARG A 240 7.09 1.24 -10.23
N PHE A 241 7.45 1.27 -8.95
CA PHE A 241 6.55 1.46 -7.84
C PHE A 241 6.76 2.88 -7.33
N GLU A 242 5.81 3.77 -7.56
CA GLU A 242 5.81 5.12 -6.98
C GLU A 242 5.34 5.02 -5.54
N ILE A 243 6.23 5.16 -4.61
CA ILE A 243 5.88 5.18 -3.19
C ILE A 243 5.47 6.60 -2.82
N LEU A 244 4.22 6.74 -2.41
CA LEU A 244 3.66 7.99 -1.91
C LEU A 244 3.72 7.96 -0.39
N THR A 245 4.47 8.89 0.20
CA THR A 245 4.62 9.01 1.65
C THR A 245 3.90 10.26 2.15
N LEU A 246 2.99 10.06 3.10
CA LEU A 246 2.23 11.10 3.79
C LEU A 246 2.74 11.18 5.22
N THR A 247 3.29 12.32 5.59
CA THR A 247 3.77 12.59 6.95
C THR A 247 2.94 13.72 7.54
N GLY A 248 2.28 13.51 8.68
CA GLY A 248 1.40 14.51 9.28
C GLY A 248 1.50 14.53 10.81
N TRP A 249 1.41 15.73 11.39
CA TRP A 249 1.40 15.94 12.84
C TRP A 249 0.00 16.32 13.33
N ALA A 250 -0.39 15.78 14.52
CA ALA A 250 -1.67 16.06 15.14
C ALA A 250 -1.84 17.52 15.61
#